data_2f3e9fa2ef49dbe8f994cd5690980969
#
_entry.id   2f3e9fa2ef49dbe8f994cd5690980969
#
_cell.length_a   1.000
_cell.length_b   1.000
_cell.length_c   1.000
_cell.angle_alpha   90.00
_cell.angle_beta   90.00
_cell.angle_gamma   90.00
#
_symmetry.space_group_name_H-M   'P 1'
#
loop_
_entity.id
_entity.type
_entity.pdbx_description
1 polymer ?
#
loop_
_entity_poly.entity_id
_entity_poly.type
_entity_poly.pdbx_seq_one_letter_code
_entity_poly.pdbx_strand_id
1 'polypeptide(L)'
;MELEWEDVVWKDPDGGTIVLHGVLPTTVHPRQLRPRIEWHAIALLEGPEIEDVWELEEASEVESQGINLTSAVLGGGIDSVLIQDLLQLDEIQTGRFPDPEPRRLHRLALRHDRPVYCIEPTLDDEDWELQRTNEAKVSTHWRKLLSMVRIGKKWKKAVKRRIFDAEQPPKNVPKDMATASVLTAAWWDVTESRINPELSKSRDIRFAK
;
A
#
# COMPACT_ATOMS: atom_id res chain seq x y z
N MET A 1 -15.08 -9.33 3.62
CA MET A 1 -13.98 -9.71 2.72
C MET A 1 -12.94 -10.34 3.60
N GLU A 2 -12.71 -11.62 3.43
CA GLU A 2 -11.69 -12.38 4.15
C GLU A 2 -10.30 -11.88 3.72
N LEU A 3 -9.33 -11.94 4.62
CA LEU A 3 -7.94 -11.60 4.31
C LEU A 3 -7.22 -12.91 3.99
N GLU A 4 -7.08 -13.18 2.70
CA GLU A 4 -6.45 -14.39 2.19
C GLU A 4 -4.93 -14.19 2.01
N TRP A 5 -4.16 -15.27 2.13
CA TRP A 5 -2.70 -15.27 1.95
C TRP A 5 -2.27 -15.64 0.53
N GLU A 6 -3.20 -16.16 -0.26
CA GLU A 6 -2.93 -16.56 -1.64
C GLU A 6 -3.11 -15.39 -2.58
N ASP A 7 -2.28 -15.38 -3.64
CA ASP A 7 -2.41 -14.42 -4.71
C ASP A 7 -3.72 -14.64 -5.46
N VAL A 8 -4.38 -13.56 -5.86
CA VAL A 8 -5.56 -13.66 -6.71
C VAL A 8 -5.11 -13.87 -8.16
N VAL A 9 -5.52 -14.98 -8.75
CA VAL A 9 -5.13 -15.37 -10.12
C VAL A 9 -6.30 -15.20 -11.05
N TRP A 10 -6.13 -14.38 -12.06
CA TRP A 10 -7.09 -14.23 -13.16
C TRP A 10 -6.48 -14.71 -14.47
N LYS A 11 -7.24 -15.54 -15.20
CA LYS A 11 -6.84 -16.06 -16.53
C LYS A 11 -7.60 -15.31 -17.60
N ASP A 12 -6.85 -14.68 -18.51
CA ASP A 12 -7.41 -14.01 -19.66
C ASP A 12 -7.95 -15.06 -20.66
N PRO A 13 -9.19 -14.92 -21.13
CA PRO A 13 -9.73 -15.78 -22.19
C PRO A 13 -8.89 -15.78 -23.48
N ASP A 14 -8.23 -14.66 -23.78
CA ASP A 14 -7.40 -14.51 -24.98
C ASP A 14 -5.95 -15.00 -24.80
N GLY A 15 -5.67 -15.54 -23.63
CA GLY A 15 -4.40 -16.19 -23.31
C GLY A 15 -3.44 -15.28 -22.50
N GLY A 16 -3.29 -15.59 -21.28
CA GLY A 16 -2.45 -14.88 -20.31
C GLY A 16 -2.91 -15.15 -18.89
N THR A 17 -2.10 -14.77 -17.95
CA THR A 17 -2.46 -14.90 -16.53
C THR A 17 -2.00 -13.63 -15.81
N ILE A 18 -2.92 -12.99 -15.12
CA ILE A 18 -2.62 -11.88 -14.21
C ILE A 18 -2.66 -12.43 -12.78
N VAL A 19 -1.61 -12.16 -12.04
CA VAL A 19 -1.50 -12.53 -10.63
C VAL A 19 -1.47 -11.23 -9.82
N LEU A 20 -2.49 -11.02 -8.99
CA LEU A 20 -2.53 -9.90 -8.06
C LEU A 20 -1.85 -10.34 -6.76
N HIS A 21 -0.68 -9.79 -6.51
CA HIS A 21 0.11 -10.04 -5.32
C HIS A 21 -0.05 -8.88 -4.34
N GLY A 22 -0.55 -9.19 -3.13
CA GLY A 22 -0.71 -8.19 -2.08
C GLY A 22 0.62 -7.86 -1.39
N VAL A 23 0.90 -6.57 -1.23
CA VAL A 23 2.04 -6.09 -0.45
C VAL A 23 1.56 -5.27 0.74
N LEU A 24 2.31 -5.33 1.85
CA LEU A 24 2.06 -4.51 3.03
C LEU A 24 2.98 -3.30 3.01
N PRO A 25 2.45 -2.08 3.22
CA PRO A 25 3.24 -0.87 3.14
C PRO A 25 4.37 -0.88 4.17
N THR A 26 5.51 -0.35 3.79
CA THR A 26 6.72 -0.18 4.62
C THR A 26 7.21 -1.45 5.32
N THR A 27 6.75 -2.64 4.88
CA THR A 27 7.00 -3.92 5.55
C THR A 27 7.83 -4.85 4.68
N VAL A 28 8.86 -5.45 5.25
CA VAL A 28 9.68 -6.46 4.55
C VAL A 28 8.98 -7.81 4.60
N HIS A 29 8.57 -8.31 3.44
CA HIS A 29 7.94 -9.63 3.37
C HIS A 29 8.95 -10.77 3.58
N PRO A 30 8.60 -11.80 4.37
CA PRO A 30 9.37 -13.02 4.46
C PRO A 30 9.39 -13.75 3.11
N ARG A 31 10.44 -14.54 2.87
CA ARG A 31 10.65 -15.22 1.57
C ARG A 31 9.46 -16.07 1.12
N GLN A 32 8.72 -16.64 2.07
CA GLN A 32 7.58 -17.52 1.82
C GLN A 32 6.39 -16.78 1.16
N LEU A 33 6.27 -15.49 1.40
CA LEU A 33 5.21 -14.63 0.84
C LEU A 33 5.64 -13.90 -0.43
N ARG A 34 6.90 -14.02 -0.84
CA ARG A 34 7.39 -13.33 -2.04
C ARG A 34 7.00 -14.09 -3.30
N PRO A 35 6.53 -13.40 -4.36
CA PRO A 35 6.19 -14.05 -5.61
C PRO A 35 7.43 -14.71 -6.22
N ARG A 36 7.23 -15.90 -6.82
CA ARG A 36 8.29 -16.58 -7.57
C ARG A 36 8.53 -15.87 -8.89
N ILE A 37 9.76 -15.98 -9.42
CA ILE A 37 10.18 -15.30 -10.66
C ILE A 37 9.68 -16.09 -11.90
N GLU A 38 8.41 -16.41 -11.97
CA GLU A 38 7.79 -17.10 -13.12
C GLU A 38 6.95 -16.15 -13.98
N TRP A 39 6.93 -14.86 -13.65
CA TRP A 39 6.19 -13.83 -14.36
C TRP A 39 7.02 -13.20 -15.49
N HIS A 40 6.37 -12.75 -16.57
CA HIS A 40 7.01 -12.15 -17.75
C HIS A 40 7.17 -10.62 -17.63
N ALA A 41 6.29 -9.97 -16.91
CA ALA A 41 6.26 -8.54 -16.67
C ALA A 41 5.71 -8.28 -15.28
N ILE A 42 5.92 -7.09 -14.75
CA ILE A 42 5.32 -6.62 -13.51
C ILE A 42 4.56 -5.33 -13.75
N ALA A 43 3.42 -5.18 -13.09
CA ALA A 43 2.71 -3.92 -12.97
C ALA A 43 2.69 -3.50 -11.50
N LEU A 44 3.13 -2.29 -11.22
CA LEU A 44 3.13 -1.68 -9.89
C LEU A 44 1.97 -0.70 -9.78
N LEU A 45 1.27 -0.71 -8.66
CA LEU A 45 0.23 0.29 -8.36
C LEU A 45 0.91 1.59 -7.87
N GLU A 46 1.67 2.16 -8.77
CA GLU A 46 2.48 3.37 -8.56
C GLU A 46 2.47 4.19 -9.84
N GLY A 47 2.80 5.48 -9.73
CA GLY A 47 3.04 6.35 -10.87
C GLY A 47 4.43 6.13 -11.49
N PRO A 48 4.64 6.52 -12.75
CA PRO A 48 5.93 6.36 -13.42
C PRO A 48 7.08 7.14 -12.75
N GLU A 49 6.76 8.15 -11.93
CA GLU A 49 7.73 8.95 -11.18
C GLU A 49 8.22 8.28 -9.89
N ILE A 50 7.79 7.06 -9.62
CA ILE A 50 8.10 6.38 -8.34
C ILE A 50 9.61 6.13 -8.15
N GLU A 51 10.36 5.95 -9.24
CA GLU A 51 11.81 5.77 -9.16
C GLU A 51 12.49 7.01 -8.56
N ASP A 52 12.12 8.21 -9.04
CA ASP A 52 12.64 9.47 -8.54
C ASP A 52 12.30 9.67 -7.05
N VAL A 53 11.10 9.25 -6.63
CA VAL A 53 10.69 9.29 -5.22
C VAL A 53 11.57 8.37 -4.38
N TRP A 54 11.82 7.13 -4.81
CA TRP A 54 12.71 6.20 -4.10
C TRP A 54 14.15 6.69 -4.02
N GLU A 55 14.66 7.35 -5.07
CA GLU A 55 16.01 7.94 -5.07
C GLU A 55 16.09 9.09 -4.07
N LEU A 56 15.08 9.96 -4.01
CA LEU A 56 15.01 11.05 -3.02
C LEU A 56 14.92 10.52 -1.59
N GLU A 57 14.13 9.49 -1.35
CA GLU A 57 14.01 8.86 -0.03
C GLU A 57 15.35 8.23 0.39
N GLU A 58 16.06 7.55 -0.51
CA GLU A 58 17.40 7.01 -0.22
C GLU A 58 18.42 8.09 0.07
N ALA A 59 18.44 9.14 -0.74
CA ALA A 59 19.34 10.27 -0.51
C ALA A 59 19.09 10.89 0.87
N SER A 60 17.83 11.08 1.24
CA SER A 60 17.45 11.62 2.54
C SER A 60 17.89 10.72 3.70
N GLU A 61 17.79 9.38 3.55
CA GLU A 61 18.27 8.42 4.55
C GLU A 61 19.79 8.44 4.71
N VAL A 62 20.53 8.69 3.62
CA VAL A 62 21.99 8.85 3.67
C VAL A 62 22.39 10.12 4.42
N GLU A 63 21.67 11.22 4.21
CA GLU A 63 21.90 12.49 4.90
C GLU A 63 21.49 12.44 6.37
N SER A 64 20.37 11.82 6.68
CA SER A 64 19.80 11.73 8.03
C SER A 64 19.06 10.42 8.23
N GLN A 65 19.71 9.47 8.86
CA GLN A 65 19.15 8.13 9.10
C GLN A 65 17.83 8.20 9.87
N GLY A 66 16.81 7.55 9.34
CA GLY A 66 15.46 7.47 9.91
C GLY A 66 14.60 8.72 9.65
N ILE A 67 15.03 9.63 8.77
CA ILE A 67 14.27 10.87 8.50
C ILE A 67 12.91 10.56 7.85
N ASN A 68 12.85 9.62 6.92
CA ASN A 68 11.61 9.26 6.24
C ASN A 68 10.62 8.63 7.21
N LEU A 69 11.08 7.72 8.06
CA LEU A 69 10.26 7.14 9.12
C LEU A 69 9.76 8.21 10.11
N THR A 70 10.65 9.09 10.53
CA THR A 70 10.30 10.19 11.43
C THR A 70 9.24 11.10 10.80
N SER A 71 9.41 11.46 9.54
CA SER A 71 8.46 12.27 8.78
C SER A 71 7.10 11.59 8.67
N ALA A 72 7.07 10.29 8.38
CA ALA A 72 5.84 9.51 8.29
C ALA A 72 5.10 9.40 9.64
N VAL A 73 5.85 9.21 10.73
CA VAL A 73 5.28 9.16 12.09
C VAL A 73 4.76 10.53 12.54
N LEU A 74 5.47 11.62 12.23
CA LEU A 74 5.11 12.98 12.65
C LEU A 74 4.12 13.66 11.69
N GLY A 75 4.00 13.19 10.44
CA GLY A 75 3.12 13.76 9.43
C GLY A 75 1.63 13.75 9.82
N GLY A 76 1.28 12.95 10.82
CA GLY A 76 -0.07 12.85 11.35
C GLY A 76 -1.04 12.10 10.43
N GLY A 77 -2.31 12.13 10.81
CA GLY A 77 -3.34 11.45 10.02
C GLY A 77 -3.42 9.95 10.28
N ILE A 78 -4.07 9.25 9.35
CA ILE A 78 -4.28 7.80 9.49
C ILE A 78 -3.01 7.02 9.16
N ASP A 79 -2.17 7.52 8.25
CA ASP A 79 -0.92 6.90 7.85
C ASP A 79 0.06 6.83 9.03
N SER A 80 0.17 7.94 9.78
CA SER A 80 0.97 7.99 11.01
C SER A 80 0.48 6.97 12.04
N VAL A 81 -0.85 6.79 12.19
CA VAL A 81 -1.41 5.80 13.13
C VAL A 81 -1.07 4.38 12.68
N LEU A 82 -1.20 4.08 11.38
CA LEU A 82 -0.81 2.78 10.82
C LEU A 82 0.67 2.50 11.11
N ILE A 83 1.56 3.43 10.75
CA ILE A 83 3.00 3.22 10.91
C ILE A 83 3.37 3.05 12.38
N GLN A 84 2.79 3.85 13.29
CA GLN A 84 3.04 3.70 14.72
C GLN A 84 2.62 2.31 15.25
N ASP A 85 1.49 1.78 14.79
CA ASP A 85 1.04 0.44 15.20
C ASP A 85 1.89 -0.66 14.54
N LEU A 86 2.32 -0.48 13.27
CA LEU A 86 3.25 -1.42 12.60
C LEU A 86 4.60 -1.50 13.32
N LEU A 87 5.10 -0.38 13.83
CA LEU A 87 6.37 -0.33 14.60
C LEU A 87 6.32 -1.06 15.95
N GLN A 88 5.13 -1.48 16.42
CA GLN A 88 5.00 -2.29 17.63
C GLN A 88 5.15 -3.81 17.35
N LEU A 89 5.32 -4.19 16.08
CA LEU A 89 5.46 -5.58 15.67
C LEU A 89 6.93 -5.98 15.71
N ASP A 90 7.25 -7.00 16.52
CA ASP A 90 8.64 -7.38 16.82
C ASP A 90 9.17 -8.50 15.91
N GLU A 91 8.27 -9.36 15.38
CA GLU A 91 8.66 -10.53 14.57
C GLU A 91 8.97 -10.17 13.11
N ILE A 92 8.63 -8.97 12.66
CA ILE A 92 8.79 -8.51 11.27
C ILE A 92 9.45 -7.14 11.20
N GLN A 93 10.08 -6.85 10.07
CA GLN A 93 10.67 -5.53 9.83
C GLN A 93 9.64 -4.61 9.18
N THR A 94 9.27 -3.56 9.89
CA THR A 94 8.33 -2.52 9.45
C THR A 94 8.95 -1.14 9.46
N GLY A 95 8.24 -0.13 8.98
CA GLY A 95 8.73 1.26 8.95
C GLY A 95 9.94 1.45 8.04
N ARG A 96 10.04 0.69 6.96
CA ARG A 96 11.15 0.77 6.00
C ARG A 96 10.81 1.69 4.85
N PHE A 97 11.74 2.61 4.56
CA PHE A 97 11.67 3.55 3.45
C PHE A 97 12.98 3.46 2.64
N PRO A 98 12.90 3.55 1.31
CA PRO A 98 11.69 3.43 0.48
C PRO A 98 10.93 2.12 0.71
N ASP A 99 9.63 2.08 0.34
CA ASP A 99 8.83 0.86 0.55
C ASP A 99 9.54 -0.37 -0.04
N PRO A 100 9.84 -1.37 0.80
CA PRO A 100 10.80 -2.41 0.43
C PRO A 100 10.29 -3.36 -0.64
N GLU A 101 9.00 -3.72 -0.65
CA GLU A 101 8.52 -4.78 -1.55
C GLU A 101 8.27 -4.30 -2.98
N PRO A 102 7.57 -3.18 -3.25
CA PRO A 102 7.47 -2.64 -4.61
C PRO A 102 8.82 -2.37 -5.22
N ARG A 103 9.73 -1.76 -4.45
CA ARG A 103 11.09 -1.47 -4.91
C ARG A 103 11.93 -2.73 -5.17
N ARG A 104 11.80 -3.75 -4.33
CA ARG A 104 12.46 -5.04 -4.54
C ARG A 104 11.95 -5.71 -5.83
N LEU A 105 10.65 -5.69 -6.06
CA LEU A 105 10.04 -6.25 -7.27
C LEU A 105 10.49 -5.51 -8.52
N HIS A 106 10.52 -4.19 -8.48
CA HIS A 106 11.06 -3.34 -9.55
C HIS A 106 12.51 -3.70 -9.89
N ARG A 107 13.40 -3.70 -8.88
CA ARG A 107 14.81 -4.09 -9.06
C ARG A 107 14.99 -5.52 -9.59
N LEU A 108 14.08 -6.42 -9.21
CA LEU A 108 14.09 -7.79 -9.69
C LEU A 108 13.71 -7.86 -11.17
N ALA A 109 12.71 -7.08 -11.59
CA ALA A 109 12.31 -6.96 -13.00
C ALA A 109 13.48 -6.46 -13.85
N LEU A 110 14.10 -5.36 -13.46
CA LEU A 110 15.26 -4.80 -14.16
C LEU A 110 16.41 -5.79 -14.25
N ARG A 111 16.73 -6.52 -13.17
CA ARG A 111 17.82 -7.52 -13.16
C ARG A 111 17.57 -8.66 -14.13
N HIS A 112 16.33 -9.00 -14.41
CA HIS A 112 15.92 -10.08 -15.30
C HIS A 112 15.45 -9.58 -16.68
N ASP A 113 15.70 -8.32 -16.99
CA ASP A 113 15.32 -7.67 -18.26
C ASP A 113 13.82 -7.86 -18.58
N ARG A 114 12.97 -7.62 -17.57
CA ARG A 114 11.52 -7.77 -17.67
C ARG A 114 10.82 -6.42 -17.63
N PRO A 115 9.78 -6.23 -18.47
CA PRO A 115 9.02 -4.99 -18.49
C PRO A 115 8.41 -4.65 -17.13
N VAL A 116 8.48 -3.37 -16.77
CA VAL A 116 7.80 -2.79 -15.63
C VAL A 116 6.75 -1.82 -16.15
N TYR A 117 5.54 -1.94 -15.66
CA TYR A 117 4.43 -1.03 -15.95
C TYR A 117 4.01 -0.34 -14.66
N CYS A 118 3.68 0.94 -14.74
CA CYS A 118 3.07 1.69 -13.67
C CYS A 118 1.57 1.84 -13.98
N ILE A 119 0.73 1.53 -12.99
CA ILE A 119 -0.74 1.52 -13.18
C ILE A 119 -1.33 2.91 -12.98
N GLU A 120 -0.77 3.68 -12.02
CA GLU A 120 -1.19 5.07 -11.86
C GLU A 120 -0.75 5.92 -13.08
N PRO A 121 -1.63 6.80 -13.57
CA PRO A 121 -1.26 7.75 -14.62
C PRO A 121 -0.14 8.68 -14.17
N THR A 122 0.55 9.29 -15.13
CA THR A 122 1.56 10.32 -14.86
C THR A 122 0.96 11.52 -14.14
N LEU A 123 1.79 12.29 -13.46
CA LEU A 123 1.39 13.55 -12.82
C LEU A 123 0.91 14.60 -13.82
N ASP A 124 1.31 14.49 -15.09
CA ASP A 124 0.91 15.38 -16.18
C ASP A 124 -0.45 15.03 -16.82
N ASP A 125 -1.09 13.91 -16.40
CA ASP A 125 -2.44 13.54 -16.87
C ASP A 125 -3.49 14.44 -16.19
N GLU A 126 -4.05 15.38 -16.96
CA GLU A 126 -5.01 16.40 -16.46
C GLU A 126 -6.25 15.77 -15.80
N ASP A 127 -6.74 14.65 -16.34
CA ASP A 127 -7.90 13.95 -15.75
C ASP A 127 -7.52 13.28 -14.42
N TRP A 128 -6.29 12.79 -14.31
CA TRP A 128 -5.77 12.19 -13.07
C TRP A 128 -5.54 13.29 -12.01
N GLU A 129 -4.97 14.40 -12.39
CA GLU A 129 -4.82 15.56 -11.51
C GLU A 129 -6.18 16.05 -10.99
N LEU A 130 -7.17 16.14 -11.89
CA LEU A 130 -8.53 16.51 -11.52
C LEU A 130 -9.14 15.50 -10.54
N GLN A 131 -8.97 14.21 -10.78
CA GLN A 131 -9.43 13.15 -9.90
C GLN A 131 -8.81 13.29 -8.49
N ARG A 132 -7.48 13.39 -8.41
CA ARG A 132 -6.74 13.56 -7.15
C ARG A 132 -7.16 14.84 -6.42
N THR A 133 -7.31 15.95 -7.16
CA THR A 133 -7.78 17.22 -6.60
C THR A 133 -9.18 17.09 -6.00
N ASN A 134 -10.09 16.37 -6.64
CA ASN A 134 -11.44 16.16 -6.14
C ASN A 134 -11.45 15.26 -4.90
N GLU A 135 -10.66 14.18 -4.88
CA GLU A 135 -10.48 13.34 -3.71
C GLU A 135 -9.89 14.13 -2.53
N ALA A 136 -8.87 14.95 -2.79
CA ALA A 136 -8.27 15.83 -1.78
C ALA A 136 -9.30 16.82 -1.21
N LYS A 137 -10.07 17.51 -2.07
CA LYS A 137 -11.13 18.44 -1.62
C LYS A 137 -12.16 17.76 -0.73
N VAL A 138 -12.58 16.54 -1.08
CA VAL A 138 -13.54 15.77 -0.29
C VAL A 138 -12.93 15.31 1.03
N SER A 139 -11.70 14.80 1.02
CA SER A 139 -11.02 14.27 2.22
C SER A 139 -10.59 15.38 3.20
N THR A 140 -10.28 16.59 2.69
CA THR A 140 -9.89 17.75 3.50
C THR A 140 -11.04 18.68 3.87
N HIS A 141 -12.29 18.33 3.48
CA HIS A 141 -13.43 19.13 3.88
C HIS A 141 -13.49 19.29 5.41
N TRP A 142 -13.77 20.49 5.91
CA TRP A 142 -13.68 20.84 7.34
C TRP A 142 -14.38 19.86 8.29
N ARG A 143 -15.56 19.32 7.92
CA ARG A 143 -16.26 18.30 8.72
C ARG A 143 -15.47 16.99 8.83
N LYS A 144 -14.74 16.63 7.79
CA LYS A 144 -13.88 15.44 7.78
C LYS A 144 -12.60 15.69 8.57
N LEU A 145 -12.04 16.92 8.50
CA LEU A 145 -10.92 17.33 9.34
C LEU A 145 -11.30 17.31 10.83
N LEU A 146 -12.45 17.86 11.20
CA LEU A 146 -12.96 17.75 12.58
C LEU A 146 -13.15 16.29 13.02
N SER A 147 -13.49 15.40 12.11
CA SER A 147 -13.60 13.97 12.43
C SER A 147 -12.28 13.31 12.78
N MET A 148 -11.13 13.93 12.41
CA MET A 148 -9.79 13.46 12.77
C MET A 148 -9.54 13.47 14.28
N VAL A 149 -10.17 14.36 15.02
CA VAL A 149 -10.13 14.35 16.50
C VAL A 149 -10.60 12.99 17.07
N ARG A 150 -11.40 12.26 16.32
CA ARG A 150 -11.89 10.92 16.68
C ARG A 150 -11.24 9.79 15.90
N ILE A 151 -10.13 10.07 15.20
CA ILE A 151 -9.48 9.08 14.33
C ILE A 151 -9.10 7.81 15.12
N GLY A 152 -8.57 7.93 16.32
CA GLY A 152 -8.22 6.79 17.14
C GLY A 152 -9.41 5.88 17.51
N LYS A 153 -10.62 6.44 17.67
CA LYS A 153 -11.82 5.62 17.89
C LYS A 153 -12.26 4.89 16.63
N LYS A 154 -12.20 5.57 15.47
CA LYS A 154 -12.51 4.96 14.16
C LYS A 154 -11.51 3.86 13.84
N TRP A 155 -10.23 4.13 14.05
CA TRP A 155 -9.13 3.20 13.88
C TRP A 155 -9.35 1.92 14.70
N LYS A 156 -9.49 2.04 16.03
CA LYS A 156 -9.74 0.90 16.92
C LYS A 156 -10.97 0.08 16.50
N LYS A 157 -12.03 0.73 15.99
CA LYS A 157 -13.22 0.04 15.48
C LYS A 157 -12.92 -0.73 14.19
N ALA A 158 -12.17 -0.13 13.27
CA ALA A 158 -11.77 -0.77 12.01
C ALA A 158 -10.87 -1.97 12.28
N VAL A 159 -9.82 -1.81 13.08
CA VAL A 159 -8.92 -2.92 13.48
C VAL A 159 -9.71 -4.06 14.12
N LYS A 160 -10.58 -3.75 15.11
CA LYS A 160 -11.41 -4.77 15.77
C LYS A 160 -12.30 -5.53 14.77
N ARG A 161 -12.83 -4.85 13.75
CA ARG A 161 -13.62 -5.50 12.70
C ARG A 161 -12.76 -6.44 11.86
N ARG A 162 -11.55 -5.99 11.45
CA ARG A 162 -10.67 -6.76 10.57
C ARG A 162 -10.00 -7.95 11.26
N ILE A 163 -9.87 -7.95 12.58
CA ILE A 163 -9.40 -9.12 13.33
C ILE A 163 -10.27 -10.36 13.06
N PHE A 164 -11.59 -10.19 12.87
CA PHE A 164 -12.48 -11.31 12.56
C PHE A 164 -12.37 -11.82 11.12
N ASP A 165 -11.80 -10.99 10.22
CA ASP A 165 -11.60 -11.35 8.82
C ASP A 165 -10.21 -11.98 8.57
N ALA A 166 -9.35 -12.03 9.59
CA ALA A 166 -7.96 -12.44 9.45
C ALA A 166 -7.82 -13.96 9.50
N GLU A 167 -7.15 -14.52 8.50
CA GLU A 167 -6.73 -15.91 8.49
C GLU A 167 -5.41 -16.12 9.22
N GLN A 168 -5.20 -17.35 9.70
CA GLN A 168 -3.91 -17.75 10.28
C GLN A 168 -2.83 -17.72 9.20
N PRO A 169 -1.64 -17.16 9.49
CA PRO A 169 -0.56 -17.12 8.52
C PRO A 169 -0.09 -18.56 8.19
N PRO A 170 0.44 -18.75 6.96
CA PRO A 170 1.03 -20.03 6.56
C PRO A 170 2.16 -20.45 7.50
N LYS A 171 2.50 -21.74 7.50
CA LYS A 171 3.64 -22.27 8.29
C LYS A 171 4.91 -21.51 7.94
N ASN A 172 5.70 -21.18 8.97
CA ASN A 172 6.94 -20.42 8.89
C ASN A 172 6.80 -18.94 8.47
N VAL A 173 5.60 -18.41 8.46
CA VAL A 173 5.34 -16.97 8.36
C VAL A 173 5.13 -16.43 9.78
N PRO A 174 5.80 -15.33 10.17
CA PRO A 174 5.61 -14.70 11.46
C PRO A 174 4.15 -14.32 11.71
N LYS A 175 3.67 -14.47 12.93
CA LYS A 175 2.29 -14.10 13.29
C LYS A 175 2.01 -12.62 13.13
N ASP A 176 3.02 -11.79 13.31
CA ASP A 176 2.93 -10.36 13.13
C ASP A 176 2.56 -9.95 11.68
N MET A 177 2.81 -10.82 10.68
CA MET A 177 2.31 -10.58 9.32
C MET A 177 0.78 -10.54 9.26
N ALA A 178 0.09 -11.41 10.01
CA ALA A 178 -1.37 -11.36 10.10
C ALA A 178 -1.84 -10.06 10.78
N THR A 179 -1.14 -9.64 11.83
CA THR A 179 -1.43 -8.37 12.49
C THR A 179 -1.21 -7.20 11.53
N ALA A 180 -0.11 -7.18 10.79
CA ALA A 180 0.17 -6.14 9.79
C ALA A 180 -0.90 -6.11 8.68
N SER A 181 -1.38 -7.26 8.21
CA SER A 181 -2.48 -7.36 7.24
C SER A 181 -3.78 -6.76 7.79
N VAL A 182 -4.12 -7.08 9.05
CA VAL A 182 -5.28 -6.49 9.74
C VAL A 182 -5.16 -4.96 9.84
N LEU A 183 -4.00 -4.46 10.23
CA LEU A 183 -3.75 -3.03 10.35
C LEU A 183 -3.86 -2.34 8.99
N THR A 184 -3.26 -2.90 7.94
CA THR A 184 -3.33 -2.35 6.58
C THR A 184 -4.76 -2.36 6.03
N ALA A 185 -5.51 -3.45 6.23
CA ALA A 185 -6.91 -3.53 5.82
C ALA A 185 -7.79 -2.52 6.60
N ALA A 186 -7.51 -2.31 7.88
CA ALA A 186 -8.19 -1.28 8.68
C ALA A 186 -7.85 0.13 8.21
N TRP A 187 -6.59 0.37 7.83
CA TRP A 187 -6.14 1.63 7.24
C TRP A 187 -6.90 1.93 5.95
N TRP A 188 -6.99 0.94 5.07
CA TRP A 188 -7.75 1.06 3.83
C TRP A 188 -9.22 1.41 4.09
N ASP A 189 -9.90 0.69 5.00
CA ASP A 189 -11.28 0.98 5.39
C ASP A 189 -11.48 2.43 5.86
N VAL A 190 -10.56 2.92 6.70
CA VAL A 190 -10.68 4.29 7.24
C VAL A 190 -10.40 5.32 6.14
N THR A 191 -9.42 5.08 5.29
CA THR A 191 -9.06 5.96 4.17
C THR A 191 -10.19 6.03 3.15
N GLU A 192 -10.68 4.90 2.66
CA GLU A 192 -11.78 4.83 1.70
C GLU A 192 -13.07 5.46 2.25
N SER A 193 -13.35 5.31 3.56
CA SER A 193 -14.51 5.97 4.18
C SER A 193 -14.47 7.51 4.11
N ARG A 194 -13.33 8.09 3.77
CA ARG A 194 -13.13 9.54 3.62
C ARG A 194 -13.35 10.04 2.20
N ILE A 195 -13.33 9.14 1.24
CA ILE A 195 -13.56 9.46 -0.17
C ILE A 195 -15.05 9.25 -0.49
N ASN A 196 -15.55 9.93 -1.50
CA ASN A 196 -16.88 9.70 -2.03
C ASN A 196 -16.87 8.35 -2.80
N PRO A 197 -17.85 7.44 -2.61
CA PRO A 197 -17.92 6.18 -3.34
C PRO A 197 -17.88 6.32 -4.86
N GLU A 198 -18.43 7.41 -5.42
CA GLU A 198 -18.39 7.70 -6.86
C GLU A 198 -16.96 8.02 -7.33
N LEU A 199 -16.21 8.78 -6.54
CA LEU A 199 -14.80 9.09 -6.84
C LEU A 199 -13.92 7.85 -6.72
N SER A 200 -14.11 7.04 -5.67
CA SER A 200 -13.41 5.76 -5.51
C SER A 200 -13.66 4.84 -6.70
N LYS A 201 -14.92 4.67 -7.09
CA LYS A 201 -15.29 3.88 -8.27
C LYS A 201 -14.70 4.41 -9.57
N SER A 202 -14.65 5.74 -9.75
CA SER A 202 -14.04 6.37 -10.92
C SER A 202 -12.55 6.07 -11.01
N ARG A 203 -11.84 6.12 -9.89
CA ARG A 203 -10.43 5.75 -9.76
C ARG A 203 -10.21 4.27 -10.14
N ASP A 204 -11.00 3.37 -9.56
CA ASP A 204 -10.88 1.93 -9.81
C ASP A 204 -11.12 1.57 -11.28
N ILE A 205 -12.10 2.22 -11.94
CA ILE A 205 -12.34 2.06 -13.39
C ILE A 205 -11.14 2.54 -14.21
N ARG A 206 -10.43 3.58 -13.73
CA ARG A 206 -9.26 4.10 -14.42
C ARG A 206 -8.08 3.14 -14.34
N PHE A 207 -7.86 2.54 -13.19
CA PHE A 207 -6.82 1.53 -13.00
C PHE A 207 -7.08 0.23 -13.76
N ALA A 208 -8.33 -0.05 -14.12
CA ALA A 208 -8.71 -1.23 -14.89
C ALA A 208 -8.61 -1.06 -16.42
N LYS A 209 -8.25 0.12 -16.92
CA LYS A 209 -8.05 0.41 -18.36
C LYS A 209 -6.61 0.25 -18.78
#